data_f333a5cf37764fb04a7054acbb76e14c
#
_entry.id   f333a5cf37764fb04a7054acbb76e14c
#
_cell.length_a   1.000
_cell.length_b   1.000
_cell.length_c   1.000
_cell.angle_alpha   90.00
_cell.angle_beta   90.00
_cell.angle_gamma   90.00
#
_symmetry.space_group_name_H-M   'P 1'
#
loop_
_entity.id
_entity.type
_entity.pdbx_description
1 polymer ?
#
loop_
_entity_poly.entity_id
_entity_poly.type
_entity_poly.pdbx_seq_one_letter_code
_entity_poly.pdbx_strand_id
1 'polypeptide(L)'
;MNLIRMKSMLGAIMLAVAIASFCPPANAHHSFAVYDRSKVLTLKGNVKSFQWTNPHCVIWVLVQPDGGGEPQEWSFETTSPGVLTRDGWNRNSVKPGDRVAVEFYALRDGSHGGGLNSVTLLATGQKLRADFATSEKPELQ
;
A
#
# COMPACT_ATOMS: atom_id res chain seq x y z
N MET A 1 21.54 -51.80 5.36
CA MET A 1 20.46 -50.87 5.84
C MET A 1 19.22 -51.71 5.99
N ASN A 2 18.64 -51.74 7.22
CA ASN A 2 17.52 -52.65 7.53
C ASN A 2 16.24 -52.21 6.81
N LEU A 3 15.50 -53.20 6.24
CA LEU A 3 14.24 -52.98 5.50
C LEU A 3 13.20 -52.16 6.28
N ILE A 4 13.20 -52.31 7.62
CA ILE A 4 12.34 -51.54 8.53
C ILE A 4 12.69 -50.06 8.52
N ARG A 5 13.98 -49.69 8.55
CA ARG A 5 14.43 -48.28 8.51
C ARG A 5 14.13 -47.63 7.14
N MET A 6 14.20 -48.40 6.06
CA MET A 6 13.89 -47.91 4.73
C MET A 6 12.38 -47.60 4.59
N LYS A 7 11.51 -48.49 5.13
CA LYS A 7 10.05 -48.24 5.15
C LYS A 7 9.65 -47.03 5.99
N SER A 8 10.33 -46.81 7.13
CA SER A 8 10.08 -45.64 8.00
C SER A 8 10.53 -44.33 7.33
N MET A 9 11.64 -44.33 6.61
CA MET A 9 12.10 -43.15 5.85
C MET A 9 11.17 -42.83 4.69
N LEU A 10 10.67 -43.84 3.97
CA LEU A 10 9.72 -43.65 2.88
C LEU A 10 8.40 -43.06 3.38
N GLY A 11 7.90 -43.54 4.53
CA GLY A 11 6.71 -43.02 5.18
C GLY A 11 6.85 -41.55 5.64
N ALA A 12 8.01 -41.20 6.19
CA ALA A 12 8.30 -39.82 6.60
C ALA A 12 8.38 -38.83 5.41
N ILE A 13 8.97 -39.27 4.28
CA ILE A 13 9.06 -38.47 3.06
C ILE A 13 7.67 -38.28 2.44
N MET A 14 6.84 -39.33 2.38
CA MET A 14 5.47 -39.23 1.88
C MET A 14 4.61 -38.29 2.73
N LEU A 15 4.76 -38.33 4.05
CA LEU A 15 4.05 -37.42 4.95
C LEU A 15 4.51 -35.97 4.78
N ALA A 16 5.81 -35.72 4.60
CA ALA A 16 6.35 -34.39 4.39
C ALA A 16 5.86 -33.79 3.05
N VAL A 17 5.78 -34.58 1.97
CA VAL A 17 5.26 -34.17 0.68
C VAL A 17 3.75 -33.86 0.77
N ALA A 18 2.98 -34.65 1.51
CA ALA A 18 1.56 -34.41 1.70
C ALA A 18 1.27 -33.11 2.45
N ILE A 19 2.09 -32.75 3.45
CA ILE A 19 1.96 -31.48 4.20
C ILE A 19 2.34 -30.28 3.33
N ALA A 20 3.36 -30.40 2.48
CA ALA A 20 3.77 -29.33 1.57
C ALA A 20 2.70 -29.01 0.50
N SER A 21 1.85 -29.97 0.14
CA SER A 21 0.78 -29.80 -0.84
C SER A 21 -0.45 -29.07 -0.28
N PHE A 22 -0.53 -28.84 1.04
CA PHE A 22 -1.64 -28.17 1.72
C PHE A 22 -1.34 -26.70 2.06
N CYS A 23 -0.22 -26.12 1.60
CA CYS A 23 -0.01 -24.68 1.71
C CYS A 23 -0.93 -23.97 0.71
N PRO A 24 -2.00 -23.27 1.16
CA PRO A 24 -2.77 -22.45 0.23
C PRO A 24 -1.84 -21.38 -0.34
N PRO A 25 -1.95 -21.02 -1.63
CA PRO A 25 -1.21 -19.89 -2.18
C PRO A 25 -1.59 -18.66 -1.36
N ALA A 26 -0.63 -18.06 -0.66
CA ALA A 26 -0.81 -16.77 -0.05
C ALA A 26 -0.95 -15.76 -1.18
N ASN A 27 -2.20 -15.41 -1.55
CA ASN A 27 -2.50 -14.32 -2.45
C ASN A 27 -2.11 -13.01 -1.75
N ALA A 28 -0.83 -12.67 -1.79
CA ALA A 28 -0.29 -11.39 -1.35
C ALA A 28 -0.49 -10.29 -2.41
N HIS A 29 -1.38 -10.51 -3.38
CA HIS A 29 -1.80 -9.46 -4.30
C HIS A 29 -2.81 -8.59 -3.56
N HIS A 30 -2.34 -7.48 -2.98
CA HIS A 30 -3.21 -6.36 -2.71
C HIS A 30 -3.84 -5.95 -4.04
N SER A 31 -5.03 -6.50 -4.28
CA SER A 31 -5.76 -6.24 -5.51
C SER A 31 -6.08 -4.75 -5.57
N PHE A 32 -5.61 -4.04 -6.62
CA PHE A 32 -6.07 -2.68 -6.93
C PHE A 32 -7.61 -2.59 -7.05
N ALA A 33 -8.29 -3.72 -7.05
CA ALA A 33 -9.75 -3.82 -7.05
C ALA A 33 -10.42 -3.17 -5.83
N VAL A 34 -9.70 -2.96 -4.72
CA VAL A 34 -10.23 -2.26 -3.54
C VAL A 34 -10.39 -0.76 -3.76
N TYR A 35 -9.72 -0.18 -4.77
CA TYR A 35 -9.79 1.23 -5.08
C TYR A 35 -10.76 1.53 -6.23
N ASP A 36 -11.51 2.63 -6.13
CA ASP A 36 -12.31 3.16 -7.25
C ASP A 36 -11.42 3.99 -8.17
N ARG A 37 -10.94 3.35 -9.23
CA ARG A 37 -10.03 3.98 -10.21
C ARG A 37 -10.76 4.76 -11.31
N SER A 38 -12.09 4.85 -11.25
CA SER A 38 -12.87 5.59 -12.25
C SER A 38 -12.69 7.11 -12.15
N LYS A 39 -12.28 7.60 -10.97
CA LYS A 39 -12.09 9.02 -10.71
C LYS A 39 -10.98 9.25 -9.69
N VAL A 40 -10.25 10.35 -9.87
CA VAL A 40 -9.32 10.88 -8.88
C VAL A 40 -10.06 11.90 -8.02
N LEU A 41 -10.02 11.71 -6.71
CA LEU A 41 -10.55 12.65 -5.73
C LEU A 41 -9.41 13.53 -5.19
N THR A 42 -9.78 14.69 -4.66
CA THR A 42 -8.83 15.60 -3.99
C THR A 42 -9.36 15.99 -2.63
N LEU A 43 -8.49 15.94 -1.62
CA LEU A 43 -8.78 16.50 -0.31
C LEU A 43 -7.57 17.30 0.21
N LYS A 44 -7.82 18.16 1.19
CA LYS A 44 -6.77 18.95 1.86
C LYS A 44 -6.73 18.58 3.33
N GLY A 45 -5.52 18.57 3.90
CA GLY A 45 -5.34 18.29 5.32
C GLY A 45 -3.92 18.57 5.79
N ASN A 46 -3.63 18.15 7.01
CA ASN A 46 -2.31 18.24 7.61
C ASN A 46 -1.71 16.85 7.75
N VAL A 47 -0.46 16.67 7.32
CA VAL A 47 0.24 15.41 7.49
C VAL A 47 0.38 15.09 8.98
N LYS A 48 -0.11 13.91 9.39
CA LYS A 48 0.11 13.36 10.73
C LYS A 48 1.43 12.61 10.79
N SER A 49 1.68 11.75 9.76
CA SER A 49 2.92 10.98 9.66
C SER A 49 3.13 10.48 8.25
N PHE A 50 4.39 10.16 7.93
CA PHE A 50 4.77 9.46 6.70
C PHE A 50 5.55 8.21 7.07
N GLN A 51 4.96 7.06 6.82
CA GLN A 51 5.57 5.76 7.04
C GLN A 51 6.35 5.34 5.80
N TRP A 52 7.68 5.39 5.90
CA TRP A 52 8.61 5.02 4.83
C TRP A 52 9.11 3.61 5.05
N THR A 53 8.36 2.59 4.59
CA THR A 53 8.63 1.17 4.83
C THR A 53 8.19 0.29 3.67
N ASN A 54 8.77 -0.93 3.57
CA ASN A 54 8.32 -1.97 2.67
C ASN A 54 7.13 -2.74 3.28
N PRO A 55 6.24 -3.30 2.47
CA PRO A 55 6.20 -3.24 1.00
C PRO A 55 5.66 -1.92 0.44
N HIS A 56 4.91 -1.15 1.22
CA HIS A 56 4.25 0.09 0.81
C HIS A 56 4.52 1.21 1.82
N CYS A 57 4.73 2.42 1.30
CA CYS A 57 4.70 3.62 2.10
C CYS A 57 3.27 4.10 2.31
N VAL A 58 3.01 4.77 3.44
CA VAL A 58 1.68 5.32 3.76
C VAL A 58 1.83 6.74 4.31
N ILE A 59 1.00 7.66 3.79
CA ILE A 59 0.85 9.00 4.35
C ILE A 59 -0.45 9.06 5.16
N TRP A 60 -0.35 9.45 6.41
CA TRP A 60 -1.50 9.70 7.28
C TRP A 60 -1.77 11.19 7.32
N VAL A 61 -3.02 11.59 7.05
CA VAL A 61 -3.43 13.00 6.95
C VAL A 61 -4.64 13.26 7.84
N LEU A 62 -4.59 14.32 8.61
CA LEU A 62 -5.73 14.83 9.38
C LEU A 62 -6.52 15.78 8.51
N VAL A 63 -7.77 15.45 8.25
CA VAL A 63 -8.68 16.18 7.38
C VAL A 63 -9.79 16.79 8.23
N GLN A 64 -9.97 18.10 8.13
CA GLN A 64 -11.06 18.79 8.80
C GLN A 64 -12.36 18.57 8.03
N PRO A 65 -13.42 18.04 8.65
CA PRO A 65 -14.73 17.90 7.99
C PRO A 65 -15.31 19.27 7.64
N ASP A 66 -16.00 19.39 6.51
CA ASP A 66 -16.65 20.62 6.04
C ASP A 66 -17.69 21.17 7.03
N GLY A 67 -18.35 20.29 7.78
CA GLY A 67 -19.34 20.62 8.81
C GLY A 67 -18.74 20.98 10.17
N GLY A 68 -17.41 21.04 10.29
CA GLY A 68 -16.73 21.17 11.59
C GLY A 68 -16.71 19.85 12.36
N GLY A 69 -16.13 19.85 13.56
CA GLY A 69 -15.95 18.68 14.41
C GLY A 69 -14.48 18.27 14.54
N GLU A 70 -14.24 17.08 15.07
CA GLU A 70 -12.88 16.57 15.24
C GLU A 70 -12.27 16.20 13.88
N PRO A 71 -10.97 16.48 13.67
CA PRO A 71 -10.28 16.06 12.45
C PRO A 71 -10.35 14.56 12.28
N GLN A 72 -10.62 14.13 11.04
CA GLN A 72 -10.66 12.71 10.65
C GLN A 72 -9.31 12.27 10.11
N GLU A 73 -8.88 11.10 10.53
CA GLU A 73 -7.66 10.50 10.04
C GLU A 73 -7.91 9.75 8.72
N TRP A 74 -7.10 10.09 7.70
CA TRP A 74 -7.11 9.46 6.39
C TRP A 74 -5.76 8.82 6.10
N SER A 75 -5.77 7.64 5.48
CA SER A 75 -4.55 6.92 5.09
C SER A 75 -4.44 6.80 3.57
N PHE A 76 -3.28 7.18 3.03
CA PHE A 76 -3.00 7.09 1.59
C PHE A 76 -1.83 6.16 1.36
N GLU A 77 -2.14 4.99 0.81
CA GLU A 77 -1.16 3.99 0.46
C GLU A 77 -0.48 4.36 -0.86
N THR A 78 0.82 4.10 -0.95
CA THR A 78 1.61 4.28 -2.15
C THR A 78 2.55 3.09 -2.35
N THR A 79 3.46 3.18 -3.31
CA THR A 79 4.39 2.12 -3.65
C THR A 79 5.52 1.96 -2.62
N SER A 80 6.44 1.03 -2.87
CA SER A 80 7.60 0.81 -2.01
C SER A 80 8.58 1.98 -1.99
N PRO A 81 9.41 2.12 -0.94
CA PRO A 81 10.47 3.12 -0.88
C PRO A 81 11.37 3.13 -2.12
N GLY A 82 11.69 1.95 -2.66
CA GLY A 82 12.56 1.83 -3.84
C GLY A 82 11.93 2.40 -5.11
N VAL A 83 10.62 2.27 -5.30
CA VAL A 83 9.90 2.89 -6.43
C VAL A 83 9.85 4.41 -6.22
N LEU A 84 9.37 4.85 -5.07
CA LEU A 84 9.25 6.28 -4.76
C LEU A 84 10.57 7.04 -4.87
N THR A 85 11.69 6.43 -4.47
CA THR A 85 13.01 7.06 -4.60
C THR A 85 13.36 7.36 -6.06
N ARG A 86 13.00 6.47 -7.00
CA ARG A 86 13.18 6.72 -8.44
C ARG A 86 12.32 7.87 -8.95
N ASP A 87 11.17 8.09 -8.30
CA ASP A 87 10.24 9.18 -8.61
C ASP A 87 10.57 10.48 -7.85
N GLY A 88 11.74 10.55 -7.22
CA GLY A 88 12.26 11.74 -6.54
C GLY A 88 11.82 11.90 -5.10
N TRP A 89 11.19 10.91 -4.50
CA TRP A 89 10.80 10.92 -3.10
C TRP A 89 11.95 10.47 -2.19
N ASN A 90 11.86 10.90 -0.94
CA ASN A 90 12.67 10.38 0.17
C ASN A 90 11.83 10.42 1.46
N ARG A 91 12.36 9.86 2.55
CA ARG A 91 11.63 9.80 3.84
C ARG A 91 11.26 11.15 4.44
N ASN A 92 11.85 12.24 3.94
CA ASN A 92 11.58 13.62 4.38
C ASN A 92 10.76 14.42 3.37
N SER A 93 10.25 13.79 2.30
CA SER A 93 9.48 14.46 1.25
C SER A 93 8.20 15.10 1.76
N VAL A 94 7.57 14.49 2.77
CA VAL A 94 6.48 15.08 3.55
C VAL A 94 6.77 14.87 5.04
N LYS A 95 6.37 15.82 5.87
CA LYS A 95 6.66 15.82 7.30
C LYS A 95 5.39 16.07 8.11
N PRO A 96 5.31 15.60 9.37
CA PRO A 96 4.24 15.95 10.28
C PRO A 96 4.04 17.46 10.33
N GLY A 97 2.78 17.92 10.20
CA GLY A 97 2.41 19.32 10.19
C GLY A 97 2.38 19.99 8.81
N ASP A 98 2.92 19.36 7.76
CA ASP A 98 2.81 19.90 6.40
C ASP A 98 1.35 19.98 5.96
N ARG A 99 0.95 21.14 5.42
CA ARG A 99 -0.35 21.29 4.76
C ARG A 99 -0.27 20.79 3.34
N VAL A 100 -1.15 19.84 3.00
CA VAL A 100 -1.12 19.16 1.71
C VAL A 100 -2.48 19.15 1.02
N ALA A 101 -2.44 19.09 -0.31
CA ALA A 101 -3.53 18.61 -1.14
C ALA A 101 -3.16 17.22 -1.66
N VAL A 102 -4.03 16.25 -1.41
CA VAL A 102 -3.83 14.84 -1.78
C VAL A 102 -4.78 14.48 -2.90
N GLU A 103 -4.26 14.01 -4.02
CA GLU A 103 -5.03 13.38 -5.10
C GLU A 103 -4.94 11.87 -4.95
N PHE A 104 -6.08 11.18 -4.98
CA PHE A 104 -6.14 9.75 -4.65
C PHE A 104 -7.32 9.03 -5.32
N TYR A 105 -7.23 7.72 -5.35
CA TYR A 105 -8.31 6.79 -5.69
C TYR A 105 -8.94 6.28 -4.40
N ALA A 106 -10.23 6.56 -4.18
CA ALA A 106 -10.92 6.21 -2.95
C ALA A 106 -11.04 4.69 -2.74
N LEU A 107 -11.09 4.27 -1.50
CA LEU A 107 -11.48 2.91 -1.15
C LEU A 107 -12.96 2.68 -1.47
N ARG A 108 -13.29 1.54 -2.09
CA ARG A 108 -14.67 1.20 -2.50
C ARG A 108 -15.61 0.96 -1.32
N ASP A 109 -15.07 0.61 -0.17
CA ASP A 109 -15.85 0.37 1.06
C ASP A 109 -16.23 1.66 1.79
N GLY A 110 -15.78 2.83 1.29
CA GLY A 110 -16.07 4.13 1.86
C GLY A 110 -15.21 4.51 3.07
N SER A 111 -14.22 3.70 3.42
CA SER A 111 -13.28 4.04 4.51
C SER A 111 -12.47 5.30 4.16
N HIS A 112 -11.96 5.98 5.20
CA HIS A 112 -11.16 7.18 5.07
C HIS A 112 -9.75 6.85 4.58
N GLY A 113 -9.59 6.74 3.26
CA GLY A 113 -8.31 6.42 2.65
C GLY A 113 -8.37 6.15 1.17
N GLY A 114 -7.22 5.78 0.61
CA GLY A 114 -7.12 5.47 -0.81
C GLY A 114 -5.71 5.19 -1.28
N GLY A 115 -5.62 4.87 -2.58
CA GLY A 115 -4.34 4.78 -3.29
C GLY A 115 -3.87 6.16 -3.72
N LEU A 116 -2.67 6.54 -3.30
CA LEU A 116 -2.10 7.87 -3.58
C LEU A 116 -1.78 8.03 -5.08
N ASN A 117 -2.32 9.07 -5.70
CA ASN A 117 -1.92 9.50 -7.04
C ASN A 117 -0.84 10.58 -6.97
N SER A 118 -1.06 11.62 -6.15
CA SER A 118 -0.06 12.66 -5.90
C SER A 118 -0.33 13.41 -4.60
N VAL A 119 0.69 14.08 -4.08
CA VAL A 119 0.58 15.03 -2.99
C VAL A 119 1.24 16.35 -3.37
N THR A 120 0.56 17.46 -3.07
CA THR A 120 1.08 18.81 -3.26
C THR A 120 1.30 19.46 -1.90
N LEU A 121 2.53 19.88 -1.61
CA LEU A 121 2.86 20.69 -0.45
C LEU A 121 2.32 22.11 -0.65
N LEU A 122 1.33 22.53 0.15
CA LEU A 122 0.66 23.82 -0.06
C LEU A 122 1.54 25.02 0.28
N ALA A 123 2.59 24.85 1.07
CA ALA A 123 3.52 25.91 1.43
C ALA A 123 4.45 26.28 0.27
N THR A 124 4.82 25.33 -0.58
CA THR A 124 5.81 25.51 -1.66
C THR A 124 5.22 25.35 -3.07
N GLY A 125 4.04 24.71 -3.18
CA GLY A 125 3.46 24.28 -4.44
C GLY A 125 4.13 23.06 -5.05
N GLN A 126 5.10 22.45 -4.39
CA GLN A 126 5.77 21.24 -4.87
C GLN A 126 4.78 20.10 -4.97
N LYS A 127 4.66 19.50 -6.16
CA LYS A 127 3.83 18.32 -6.41
C LYS A 127 4.72 17.08 -6.55
N LEU A 128 4.43 16.07 -5.75
CA LEU A 128 5.10 14.77 -5.76
C LEU A 128 4.11 13.71 -6.27
N ARG A 129 4.47 13.03 -7.34
CA ARG A 129 3.66 11.96 -7.94
C ARG A 129 4.02 10.63 -7.30
N ALA A 130 3.03 9.79 -7.07
CA ALA A 130 3.22 8.45 -6.54
C ALA A 130 2.72 7.37 -7.51
N ASP A 131 1.84 7.75 -8.44
CA ASP A 131 1.25 6.93 -9.53
C ASP A 131 0.96 5.47 -9.08
N PHE A 132 0.41 5.32 -7.89
CA PHE A 132 0.15 4.03 -7.26
C PHE A 132 -0.62 3.08 -8.17
N ALA A 133 -1.49 3.62 -9.02
CA ALA A 133 -2.32 2.85 -9.92
C ALA A 133 -1.64 2.44 -11.24
N THR A 134 -0.48 3.01 -11.57
CA THR A 134 0.23 2.73 -12.82
C THR A 134 1.45 1.83 -12.64
N SER A 135 1.83 1.56 -11.40
CA SER A 135 3.00 0.75 -11.06
C SER A 135 2.85 -0.75 -11.36
N GLU A 136 1.63 -1.23 -11.59
CA GLU A 136 1.38 -2.54 -12.20
C GLU A 136 1.02 -2.38 -13.67
N LYS A 137 1.98 -2.64 -14.55
CA LYS A 137 1.65 -2.99 -15.94
C LYS A 137 0.80 -4.26 -15.90
N PRO A 138 -0.36 -4.30 -16.63
CA PRO A 138 -1.01 -5.59 -16.87
C PRO A 138 0.02 -6.50 -17.53
N GLU A 139 0.32 -7.63 -16.92
CA GLU A 139 1.02 -8.69 -17.65
C GLU A 139 0.12 -9.06 -18.82
N LEU A 140 0.61 -8.78 -20.03
CA LEU A 140 -0.01 -9.23 -21.27
C LEU A 140 0.02 -10.76 -21.24
N GLN A 141 -1.16 -11.37 -21.03
CA GLN A 141 -1.37 -12.79 -21.30
C GLN A 141 -1.42 -13.02 -22.81
#